data_9d78e2e0451cfb56b981d0271a701bec
#
_entry.id   9d78e2e0451cfb56b981d0271a701bec
#
_cell.length_a   1.000
_cell.length_b   1.000
_cell.length_c   1.000
_cell.angle_alpha   90.00
_cell.angle_beta   90.00
_cell.angle_gamma   90.00
#
_symmetry.space_group_name_H-M   'P 1'
#
loop_
_entity.id
_entity.type
_entity.pdbx_description
1 polymer ?
#
loop_
_entity_poly.entity_id
_entity_poly.type
_entity_poly.pdbx_seq_one_letter_code
_entity_poly.pdbx_strand_id
1 'polypeptide(L)'
;MENAYICDAIRTPIGRYGGALASVRADDLAAVPIKALIERNATVDWSAIDDVIFGCANQAGEDNRNVARMATLLAGLPEEIPGSTVNRLCGSGLDALGIAARAIKSGETALMIAGGVESMSRAPFVMGKAESAFSRAAKIEDTTIGWRFVNPAMRAMYGVDSMPETAENVASEFAIGRDDQDRFALRSQQRAAAAQESGRFTEEIVPVAVAQKKGDPLWVAKDEHPRATTLEALAKLKGVVRPDGTVTAGNASGVNDGACALLLANERSAAKFGLRPRARIVAMATAGVAPRIMGVGPIDAVRKVLRVAGLTLEQMDVIELNEAFAAQALAVGRALGISDDDERLNPNGGAIALGHPLGASGARLATTAMYQLARTGGRYALCTMCIGVGQGIALVLERV
;
A
#
# COMPACT_ATOMS: atom_id res chain seq x y z
N MET A 1 -5.02 25.75 12.34
CA MET A 1 -5.22 24.40 11.81
C MET A 1 -4.88 23.42 12.92
N GLU A 2 -5.72 22.42 13.14
CA GLU A 2 -5.46 21.36 14.10
C GLU A 2 -4.36 20.42 13.58
N ASN A 3 -3.77 19.62 14.46
CA ASN A 3 -2.87 18.54 14.03
C ASN A 3 -3.66 17.24 13.88
N ALA A 4 -3.26 16.43 12.92
CA ALA A 4 -3.76 15.08 12.74
C ALA A 4 -2.70 14.07 13.20
N TYR A 5 -3.03 13.26 14.20
CA TYR A 5 -2.14 12.27 14.77
C TYR A 5 -2.60 10.86 14.44
N ILE A 6 -1.66 9.98 14.13
CA ILE A 6 -1.87 8.54 14.16
C ILE A 6 -1.67 8.10 15.62
N CYS A 7 -2.72 7.54 16.20
CA CYS A 7 -2.72 7.07 17.60
C CYS A 7 -2.47 5.56 17.68
N ASP A 8 -2.98 4.79 16.72
CA ASP A 8 -2.72 3.36 16.59
C ASP A 8 -2.75 2.95 15.13
N ALA A 9 -2.09 1.85 14.80
CA ALA A 9 -2.04 1.29 13.45
C ALA A 9 -1.82 -0.21 13.50
N ILE A 10 -2.53 -0.95 12.63
CA ILE A 10 -2.41 -2.40 12.55
C ILE A 10 -2.76 -2.89 11.16
N ARG A 11 -2.15 -4.00 10.73
CA ARG A 11 -2.39 -4.63 9.45
C ARG A 11 -2.57 -6.14 9.57
N THR A 12 -3.16 -6.75 8.60
CA THR A 12 -3.10 -8.20 8.43
C THR A 12 -1.69 -8.61 7.98
N PRO A 13 -1.30 -9.88 8.09
CA PRO A 13 -0.22 -10.40 7.29
C PRO A 13 -0.56 -10.20 5.80
N ILE A 14 0.47 -10.15 4.96
CA ILE A 14 0.32 -10.08 3.50
C ILE A 14 0.37 -11.49 2.93
N GLY A 15 -0.75 -11.93 2.33
CA GLY A 15 -0.87 -13.19 1.62
C GLY A 15 -0.31 -13.09 0.20
N ARG A 16 0.23 -14.17 -0.33
CA ARG A 16 0.56 -14.28 -1.76
C ARG A 16 -0.68 -14.66 -2.56
N TYR A 17 -0.66 -14.43 -3.84
CA TYR A 17 -1.72 -14.83 -4.77
C TYR A 17 -2.04 -16.32 -4.65
N GLY A 18 -3.31 -16.65 -4.44
CA GLY A 18 -3.76 -18.01 -4.23
C GLY A 18 -3.22 -18.67 -2.95
N GLY A 19 -2.66 -17.89 -2.01
CA GLY A 19 -2.06 -18.35 -0.76
C GLY A 19 -3.03 -18.44 0.42
N ALA A 20 -2.49 -18.27 1.61
CA ALA A 20 -3.21 -18.53 2.87
C ALA A 20 -4.44 -17.62 3.08
N LEU A 21 -4.44 -16.39 2.52
CA LEU A 21 -5.57 -15.46 2.62
C LEU A 21 -6.55 -15.53 1.43
N ALA A 22 -6.29 -16.35 0.43
CA ALA A 22 -7.08 -16.37 -0.81
C ALA A 22 -8.55 -16.76 -0.62
N SER A 23 -8.92 -17.45 0.45
CA SER A 23 -10.31 -17.80 0.78
C SER A 23 -11.04 -16.72 1.58
N VAL A 24 -10.35 -15.69 2.07
CA VAL A 24 -10.94 -14.61 2.87
C VAL A 24 -11.51 -13.56 1.92
N ARG A 25 -12.77 -13.19 2.09
CA ARG A 25 -13.42 -12.14 1.32
C ARG A 25 -12.75 -10.78 1.57
N ALA A 26 -12.74 -9.91 0.56
CA ALA A 26 -12.10 -8.59 0.68
C ALA A 26 -12.74 -7.73 1.79
N ASP A 27 -14.07 -7.75 1.91
CA ASP A 27 -14.81 -7.02 2.93
C ASP A 27 -14.56 -7.56 4.35
N ASP A 28 -14.50 -8.89 4.53
CA ASP A 28 -14.11 -9.54 5.78
C ASP A 28 -12.65 -9.23 6.15
N LEU A 29 -11.74 -9.29 5.18
CA LEU A 29 -10.32 -8.97 5.39
C LEU A 29 -10.12 -7.53 5.85
N ALA A 30 -10.88 -6.58 5.25
CA ALA A 30 -10.86 -5.18 5.63
C ALA A 30 -11.37 -4.94 7.07
N ALA A 31 -12.31 -5.75 7.55
CA ALA A 31 -12.84 -5.65 8.90
C ALA A 31 -11.84 -6.10 9.98
N VAL A 32 -10.90 -7.01 9.66
CA VAL A 32 -9.94 -7.56 10.62
C VAL A 32 -9.11 -6.48 11.34
N PRO A 33 -8.40 -5.57 10.64
CA PRO A 33 -7.62 -4.53 11.31
C PRO A 33 -8.49 -3.51 12.05
N ILE A 34 -9.74 -3.27 11.62
CA ILE A 34 -10.66 -2.40 12.35
C ILE A 34 -11.05 -3.05 13.68
N LYS A 35 -11.40 -4.34 13.70
CA LYS A 35 -11.70 -5.09 14.94
C LYS A 35 -10.51 -5.04 15.90
N ALA A 36 -9.31 -5.23 15.39
CA ALA A 36 -8.11 -5.17 16.20
C ALA A 36 -7.87 -3.77 16.80
N LEU A 37 -8.16 -2.68 16.07
CA LEU A 37 -8.12 -1.33 16.63
C LEU A 37 -9.13 -1.17 17.77
N ILE A 38 -10.37 -1.71 17.60
CA ILE A 38 -11.42 -1.68 18.65
C ILE A 38 -10.94 -2.39 19.91
N GLU A 39 -10.42 -3.59 19.78
CA GLU A 39 -9.92 -4.41 20.90
C GLU A 39 -8.73 -3.75 21.62
N ARG A 40 -7.81 -3.14 20.88
CA ARG A 40 -6.61 -2.50 21.43
C ARG A 40 -6.88 -1.17 22.13
N ASN A 41 -7.98 -0.49 21.81
CA ASN A 41 -8.28 0.86 22.30
C ASN A 41 -9.63 0.88 23.02
N ALA A 42 -9.74 0.09 24.09
CA ALA A 42 -10.98 -0.12 24.86
C ALA A 42 -11.54 1.16 25.54
N THR A 43 -10.76 2.23 25.64
CA THR A 43 -11.17 3.52 26.21
C THR A 43 -11.90 4.41 25.20
N VAL A 44 -11.86 4.08 23.91
CA VAL A 44 -12.49 4.86 22.86
C VAL A 44 -14.00 4.63 22.86
N ASP A 45 -14.77 5.71 22.90
CA ASP A 45 -16.16 5.66 22.52
C ASP A 45 -16.27 5.58 20.99
N TRP A 46 -16.48 4.39 20.49
CA TRP A 46 -16.49 4.11 19.07
C TRP A 46 -17.64 4.79 18.31
N SER A 47 -18.69 5.24 19.01
CA SER A 47 -19.74 6.07 18.41
C SER A 47 -19.27 7.48 18.03
N ALA A 48 -18.10 7.89 18.53
CA ALA A 48 -17.47 9.18 18.23
C ALA A 48 -16.62 9.18 16.95
N ILE A 49 -16.52 8.08 16.23
CA ILE A 49 -15.84 8.04 14.93
C ILE A 49 -16.64 8.86 13.91
N ASP A 50 -16.03 9.86 13.31
CA ASP A 50 -16.67 10.73 12.32
C ASP A 50 -16.81 10.05 10.94
N ASP A 51 -15.78 9.31 10.50
CA ASP A 51 -15.80 8.60 9.20
C ASP A 51 -14.72 7.51 9.14
N VAL A 52 -14.90 6.54 8.25
CA VAL A 52 -13.96 5.47 7.92
C VAL A 52 -13.59 5.57 6.44
N ILE A 53 -12.31 5.85 6.13
CA ILE A 53 -11.85 6.00 4.74
C ILE A 53 -10.87 4.90 4.40
N PHE A 54 -11.23 4.03 3.44
CA PHE A 54 -10.36 2.95 2.98
C PHE A 54 -10.02 3.08 1.50
N GLY A 55 -8.75 2.83 1.20
CA GLY A 55 -8.28 2.63 -0.17
C GLY A 55 -8.62 1.22 -0.67
N CYS A 56 -9.13 1.14 -1.90
CA CYS A 56 -9.30 -0.12 -2.63
C CYS A 56 -9.23 0.15 -4.13
N ALA A 57 -8.39 -0.59 -4.84
CA ALA A 57 -8.16 -0.35 -6.26
C ALA A 57 -9.13 -1.11 -7.17
N ASN A 58 -9.49 -2.35 -6.84
CA ASN A 58 -10.31 -3.20 -7.71
C ASN A 58 -11.76 -2.77 -7.76
N GLN A 59 -12.50 -2.89 -6.69
CA GLN A 59 -13.93 -2.57 -6.54
C GLN A 59 -14.87 -3.29 -7.55
N ALA A 60 -14.41 -4.39 -8.18
CA ALA A 60 -15.20 -5.13 -9.17
C ALA A 60 -15.88 -6.38 -8.59
N GLY A 61 -15.40 -6.89 -7.47
CA GLY A 61 -15.88 -8.12 -6.82
C GLY A 61 -16.57 -7.87 -5.48
N GLU A 62 -16.12 -8.58 -4.48
CA GLU A 62 -16.64 -8.52 -3.09
C GLU A 62 -16.30 -7.18 -2.40
N ASP A 63 -15.37 -6.45 -2.96
CA ASP A 63 -14.95 -5.10 -2.63
C ASP A 63 -15.82 -3.99 -3.25
N ASN A 64 -16.85 -4.34 -4.01
CA ASN A 64 -17.82 -3.38 -4.54
C ASN A 64 -18.74 -2.82 -3.42
N ARG A 65 -19.60 -1.87 -3.76
CA ARG A 65 -20.57 -1.22 -2.87
C ARG A 65 -19.92 -0.61 -1.62
N ASN A 66 -18.80 0.07 -1.79
CA ASN A 66 -18.11 0.79 -0.72
C ASN A 66 -17.57 -0.15 0.38
N VAL A 67 -16.46 -0.81 0.07
CA VAL A 67 -15.83 -1.78 0.99
C VAL A 67 -15.48 -1.17 2.36
N ALA A 68 -15.19 0.13 2.45
CA ALA A 68 -14.97 0.82 3.71
C ALA A 68 -16.21 0.74 4.61
N ARG A 69 -17.38 1.06 4.07
CA ARG A 69 -18.66 0.97 4.82
C ARG A 69 -19.00 -0.49 5.17
N MET A 70 -18.77 -1.42 4.26
CA MET A 70 -18.98 -2.85 4.54
C MET A 70 -18.08 -3.31 5.70
N ALA A 71 -16.82 -2.97 5.68
CA ALA A 71 -15.86 -3.30 6.73
C ALA A 71 -16.19 -2.67 8.08
N THR A 72 -16.68 -1.42 8.08
CA THR A 72 -17.17 -0.71 9.28
C THR A 72 -18.26 -1.51 10.00
N LEU A 73 -19.27 -1.95 9.25
CA LEU A 73 -20.39 -2.74 9.78
C LEU A 73 -19.94 -4.14 10.22
N LEU A 74 -19.13 -4.82 9.40
CA LEU A 74 -18.61 -6.16 9.69
C LEU A 74 -17.64 -6.16 10.89
N ALA A 75 -17.01 -5.03 11.17
CA ALA A 75 -16.19 -4.86 12.36
C ALA A 75 -17.00 -4.67 13.64
N GLY A 76 -18.30 -4.41 13.53
CA GLY A 76 -19.19 -4.18 14.66
C GLY A 76 -19.20 -2.74 15.16
N LEU A 77 -18.74 -1.78 14.37
CA LEU A 77 -18.92 -0.36 14.68
C LEU A 77 -20.39 0.04 14.56
N PRO A 78 -20.86 1.07 15.28
CA PRO A 78 -22.23 1.57 15.21
C PRO A 78 -22.69 1.90 13.79
N GLU A 79 -23.98 1.68 13.50
CA GLU A 79 -24.56 1.89 12.17
C GLU A 79 -24.55 3.36 11.73
N GLU A 80 -24.42 4.27 12.67
CA GLU A 80 -24.35 5.72 12.43
C GLU A 80 -23.02 6.15 11.81
N ILE A 81 -21.96 5.33 11.93
CA ILE A 81 -20.63 5.66 11.42
C ILE A 81 -20.59 5.46 9.90
N PRO A 82 -20.36 6.50 9.12
CA PRO A 82 -20.26 6.39 7.67
C PRO A 82 -18.95 5.71 7.24
N GLY A 83 -18.82 5.46 5.95
CA GLY A 83 -17.57 4.98 5.37
C GLY A 83 -17.46 5.38 3.92
N SER A 84 -16.25 5.61 3.44
CA SER A 84 -15.96 5.99 2.06
C SER A 84 -14.79 5.21 1.50
N THR A 85 -14.94 4.70 0.27
CA THR A 85 -13.87 4.00 -0.44
C THR A 85 -13.26 4.92 -1.48
N VAL A 86 -11.93 5.06 -1.43
CA VAL A 86 -11.18 5.90 -2.38
C VAL A 86 -10.31 5.03 -3.28
N ASN A 87 -10.20 5.44 -4.54
CA ASN A 87 -9.38 4.77 -5.54
C ASN A 87 -8.38 5.74 -6.17
N ARG A 88 -7.12 5.58 -5.78
CA ARG A 88 -5.94 6.11 -6.45
C ARG A 88 -5.01 4.94 -6.80
N LEU A 89 -5.57 3.84 -7.29
CA LEU A 89 -4.84 2.61 -7.59
C LEU A 89 -3.90 2.21 -6.44
N CYS A 90 -2.62 1.96 -6.72
CA CYS A 90 -1.62 1.59 -5.70
C CYS A 90 -1.55 2.57 -4.51
N GLY A 91 -1.78 3.87 -4.74
CA GLY A 91 -1.71 4.92 -3.73
C GLY A 91 -2.94 5.08 -2.84
N SER A 92 -4.00 4.27 -3.04
CA SER A 92 -5.31 4.47 -2.40
C SER A 92 -5.24 4.52 -0.87
N GLY A 93 -4.48 3.62 -0.24
CA GLY A 93 -4.36 3.59 1.22
C GLY A 93 -3.61 4.81 1.79
N LEU A 94 -2.59 5.31 1.08
CA LEU A 94 -1.89 6.52 1.51
C LEU A 94 -2.74 7.77 1.27
N ASP A 95 -3.55 7.78 0.20
CA ASP A 95 -4.50 8.86 -0.07
C ASP A 95 -5.62 8.90 0.98
N ALA A 96 -6.13 7.74 1.42
CA ALA A 96 -7.09 7.65 2.51
C ALA A 96 -6.59 8.32 3.79
N LEU A 97 -5.31 8.07 4.17
CA LEU A 97 -4.69 8.74 5.31
C LEU A 97 -4.59 10.26 5.11
N GLY A 98 -4.21 10.69 3.92
CA GLY A 98 -4.11 12.11 3.61
C GLY A 98 -5.45 12.84 3.59
N ILE A 99 -6.53 12.18 3.14
CA ILE A 99 -7.88 12.71 3.18
C ILE A 99 -8.34 12.86 4.63
N ALA A 100 -8.22 11.80 5.44
CA ALA A 100 -8.57 11.85 6.86
C ALA A 100 -7.75 12.93 7.62
N ALA A 101 -6.46 13.02 7.37
CA ALA A 101 -5.62 14.05 7.97
C ALA A 101 -6.03 15.47 7.59
N ARG A 102 -6.46 15.69 6.34
CA ARG A 102 -6.97 17.01 5.91
C ARG A 102 -8.30 17.34 6.56
N ALA A 103 -9.23 16.40 6.69
CA ALA A 103 -10.50 16.58 7.37
C ALA A 103 -10.30 16.94 8.86
N ILE A 104 -9.38 16.26 9.54
CA ILE A 104 -9.00 16.59 10.92
C ILE A 104 -8.35 17.98 11.00
N LYS A 105 -7.42 18.30 10.11
CA LYS A 105 -6.71 19.60 10.11
C LYS A 105 -7.62 20.78 9.78
N SER A 106 -8.68 20.57 8.98
CA SER A 106 -9.70 21.60 8.73
C SER A 106 -10.65 21.82 9.90
N GLY A 107 -10.70 20.88 10.84
CA GLY A 107 -11.63 20.92 11.97
C GLY A 107 -13.03 20.36 11.66
N GLU A 108 -13.22 19.74 10.49
CA GLU A 108 -14.49 19.12 10.09
C GLU A 108 -14.72 17.80 10.83
N THR A 109 -13.64 17.09 11.17
CA THR A 109 -13.65 15.82 11.91
C THR A 109 -12.63 15.85 13.04
N ALA A 110 -12.76 14.94 14.00
CA ALA A 110 -11.90 14.88 15.18
C ALA A 110 -11.29 13.50 15.44
N LEU A 111 -12.01 12.43 15.03
CA LEU A 111 -11.60 11.04 15.22
C LEU A 111 -12.01 10.22 14.00
N MET A 112 -11.05 9.58 13.34
CA MET A 112 -11.28 8.85 12.10
C MET A 112 -10.51 7.54 12.04
N ILE A 113 -11.01 6.59 11.26
CA ILE A 113 -10.24 5.44 10.81
C ILE A 113 -9.87 5.63 9.34
N ALA A 114 -8.60 5.46 8.99
CA ALA A 114 -8.15 5.45 7.60
C ALA A 114 -7.29 4.22 7.33
N GLY A 115 -7.36 3.69 6.11
CA GLY A 115 -6.64 2.47 5.81
C GLY A 115 -6.81 2.03 4.37
N GLY A 116 -6.80 0.72 4.16
CA GLY A 116 -7.09 0.15 2.86
C GLY A 116 -7.03 -1.36 2.83
N VAL A 117 -7.54 -1.93 1.76
CA VAL A 117 -7.63 -3.37 1.52
C VAL A 117 -7.43 -3.67 0.04
N GLU A 118 -6.84 -4.81 -0.24
CA GLU A 118 -6.89 -5.44 -1.54
C GLU A 118 -6.88 -6.95 -1.38
N SER A 119 -7.78 -7.64 -2.08
CA SER A 119 -7.72 -9.07 -2.27
C SER A 119 -7.58 -9.35 -3.77
N MET A 120 -6.34 -9.47 -4.22
CA MET A 120 -6.04 -9.70 -5.63
C MET A 120 -6.30 -11.15 -6.02
N SER A 121 -6.26 -12.09 -5.05
CA SER A 121 -6.62 -13.49 -5.27
C SER A 121 -8.11 -13.67 -5.60
N ARG A 122 -8.97 -12.78 -5.11
CA ARG A 122 -10.42 -12.84 -5.30
C ARG A 122 -10.94 -11.85 -6.34
N ALA A 123 -10.05 -11.17 -7.03
CA ALA A 123 -10.41 -10.28 -8.13
C ALA A 123 -11.20 -11.06 -9.19
N PRO A 124 -12.44 -10.66 -9.53
CA PRO A 124 -13.31 -11.45 -10.39
C PRO A 124 -12.96 -11.33 -11.87
N PHE A 125 -13.42 -12.28 -12.65
CA PHE A 125 -13.60 -12.09 -14.07
C PHE A 125 -14.82 -11.20 -14.33
N VAL A 126 -14.70 -10.30 -15.32
CA VAL A 126 -15.78 -9.39 -15.70
C VAL A 126 -16.04 -9.47 -17.22
N MET A 127 -17.29 -9.22 -17.58
CA MET A 127 -17.72 -9.22 -18.98
C MET A 127 -18.56 -7.96 -19.24
N GLY A 128 -18.21 -7.19 -20.26
CA GLY A 128 -19.02 -6.07 -20.73
C GLY A 128 -20.38 -6.53 -21.32
N LYS A 129 -21.36 -5.64 -21.29
CA LYS A 129 -22.62 -5.89 -22.00
C LYS A 129 -22.37 -5.88 -23.51
N ALA A 130 -23.15 -6.66 -24.25
CA ALA A 130 -23.12 -6.64 -25.70
C ALA A 130 -23.55 -5.26 -26.24
N GLU A 131 -22.82 -4.76 -27.21
CA GLU A 131 -23.12 -3.47 -27.87
C GLU A 131 -24.25 -3.57 -28.91
N SER A 132 -24.55 -4.78 -29.34
CA SER A 132 -25.62 -5.06 -30.35
C SER A 132 -26.48 -6.23 -29.91
N ALA A 133 -27.75 -6.22 -30.35
CA ALA A 133 -28.65 -7.35 -30.17
C ALA A 133 -28.11 -8.61 -30.84
N PHE A 134 -28.32 -9.78 -30.23
CA PHE A 134 -27.87 -11.08 -30.72
C PHE A 134 -26.36 -11.18 -30.97
N SER A 135 -25.55 -10.39 -30.32
CA SER A 135 -24.09 -10.49 -30.38
C SER A 135 -23.63 -11.91 -30.05
N ARG A 136 -22.70 -12.41 -30.87
CA ARG A 136 -22.06 -13.74 -30.69
C ARG A 136 -20.64 -13.60 -30.14
N ALA A 137 -20.19 -12.35 -29.86
CA ALA A 137 -18.89 -12.06 -29.29
C ALA A 137 -19.07 -11.69 -27.82
N ALA A 138 -18.35 -12.40 -26.95
CA ALA A 138 -18.21 -12.08 -25.54
C ALA A 138 -16.73 -12.08 -25.20
N LYS A 139 -16.27 -11.08 -24.46
CA LYS A 139 -14.91 -11.00 -23.93
C LYS A 139 -14.97 -11.02 -22.41
N ILE A 140 -14.29 -11.99 -21.81
CA ILE A 140 -14.09 -12.07 -20.36
C ILE A 140 -12.73 -11.47 -20.06
N GLU A 141 -12.66 -10.58 -19.10
CA GLU A 141 -11.43 -9.92 -18.67
C GLU A 141 -11.13 -10.23 -17.20
N ASP A 142 -9.87 -10.53 -16.90
CA ASP A 142 -9.37 -10.70 -15.53
C ASP A 142 -9.14 -9.32 -14.89
N THR A 143 -9.63 -9.13 -13.67
CA THR A 143 -9.48 -7.87 -12.94
C THR A 143 -8.37 -7.90 -11.90
N THR A 144 -7.60 -8.97 -11.82
CA THR A 144 -6.52 -9.13 -10.84
C THR A 144 -5.50 -8.00 -10.93
N ILE A 145 -5.03 -7.68 -12.13
CA ILE A 145 -4.07 -6.60 -12.38
C ILE A 145 -4.15 -6.16 -13.86
N GLY A 146 -3.80 -4.91 -14.12
CA GLY A 146 -3.68 -4.40 -15.48
C GLY A 146 -4.97 -3.79 -16.04
N TRP A 147 -4.98 -3.63 -17.37
CA TRP A 147 -6.02 -2.94 -18.10
C TRP A 147 -7.19 -3.86 -18.43
N ARG A 148 -8.39 -3.34 -18.25
CA ARG A 148 -9.66 -3.92 -18.68
C ARG A 148 -10.58 -2.83 -19.22
N PHE A 149 -11.49 -3.15 -20.14
CA PHE A 149 -12.39 -2.18 -20.76
C PHE A 149 -11.65 -0.96 -21.31
N VAL A 150 -10.56 -1.20 -22.04
CA VAL A 150 -9.64 -0.15 -22.48
C VAL A 150 -10.33 0.87 -23.35
N ASN A 151 -10.28 2.15 -22.95
CA ASN A 151 -10.74 3.27 -23.75
C ASN A 151 -9.84 3.46 -24.99
N PRO A 152 -10.39 3.44 -26.21
CA PRO A 152 -9.60 3.58 -27.45
C PRO A 152 -8.81 4.90 -27.53
N ALA A 153 -9.38 6.00 -27.07
CA ALA A 153 -8.68 7.31 -27.05
C ALA A 153 -7.51 7.28 -26.07
N MET A 154 -7.68 6.69 -24.90
CA MET A 154 -6.60 6.51 -23.91
C MET A 154 -5.45 5.70 -24.50
N ARG A 155 -5.76 4.61 -25.20
CA ARG A 155 -4.77 3.77 -25.89
C ARG A 155 -4.02 4.56 -26.97
N ALA A 156 -4.73 5.35 -27.76
CA ALA A 156 -4.13 6.13 -28.84
C ALA A 156 -3.22 7.25 -28.32
N MET A 157 -3.60 7.91 -27.23
CA MET A 157 -2.88 9.07 -26.70
C MET A 157 -1.70 8.71 -25.80
N TYR A 158 -1.83 7.67 -24.97
CA TYR A 158 -0.88 7.38 -23.87
C TYR A 158 -0.38 5.93 -23.85
N GLY A 159 -0.92 5.06 -24.71
CA GLY A 159 -0.67 3.64 -24.61
C GLY A 159 -1.41 2.96 -23.44
N VAL A 160 -1.25 1.67 -23.32
CA VAL A 160 -1.80 0.83 -22.25
C VAL A 160 -0.80 -0.23 -21.83
N ASP A 161 0.44 0.19 -21.64
CA ASP A 161 1.53 -0.68 -21.23
C ASP A 161 1.14 -1.41 -19.93
N SER A 162 1.46 -2.68 -19.85
CA SER A 162 1.34 -3.45 -18.61
C SER A 162 2.30 -2.91 -17.55
N MET A 163 2.07 -3.20 -16.28
CA MET A 163 2.94 -2.72 -15.21
C MET A 163 4.41 -3.13 -15.39
N PRO A 164 4.75 -4.39 -15.77
CA PRO A 164 6.13 -4.75 -16.08
C PRO A 164 6.71 -4.00 -17.29
N GLU A 165 5.91 -3.70 -18.33
CA GLU A 165 6.36 -2.89 -19.47
C GLU A 165 6.73 -1.47 -19.04
N THR A 166 5.92 -0.84 -18.16
CA THR A 166 6.28 0.48 -17.61
C THR A 166 7.59 0.44 -16.81
N ALA A 167 7.87 -0.66 -16.13
CA ALA A 167 9.13 -0.84 -15.41
C ALA A 167 10.33 -1.02 -16.34
N GLU A 168 10.17 -1.74 -17.46
CA GLU A 168 11.20 -1.82 -18.53
C GLU A 168 11.45 -0.46 -19.18
N ASN A 169 10.40 0.34 -19.38
CA ASN A 169 10.54 1.70 -19.88
C ASN A 169 11.39 2.56 -18.92
N VAL A 170 11.13 2.47 -17.62
CA VAL A 170 11.93 3.16 -16.59
C VAL A 170 13.37 2.63 -16.57
N ALA A 171 13.56 1.31 -16.62
CA ALA A 171 14.90 0.73 -16.65
C ALA A 171 15.71 1.25 -17.83
N SER A 172 15.10 1.34 -19.00
CA SER A 172 15.73 1.85 -20.22
C SER A 172 16.04 3.35 -20.15
N GLU A 173 15.05 4.19 -19.76
CA GLU A 173 15.21 5.66 -19.74
C GLU A 173 16.16 6.15 -18.64
N PHE A 174 16.20 5.44 -17.52
CA PHE A 174 17.04 5.80 -16.36
C PHE A 174 18.32 4.97 -16.28
N ALA A 175 18.62 4.16 -17.29
CA ALA A 175 19.80 3.31 -17.37
C ALA A 175 19.99 2.40 -16.14
N ILE A 176 18.91 1.75 -15.68
CA ILE A 176 18.94 0.83 -14.54
C ILE A 176 19.22 -0.59 -15.04
N GLY A 177 20.41 -1.09 -14.78
CA GLY A 177 20.83 -2.42 -15.19
C GLY A 177 20.15 -3.55 -14.43
N ARG A 178 20.17 -4.76 -15.00
CA ARG A 178 19.63 -5.99 -14.40
C ARG A 178 20.34 -6.32 -13.08
N ASP A 179 21.63 -6.22 -13.02
CA ASP A 179 22.43 -6.53 -11.83
C ASP A 179 22.09 -5.61 -10.66
N ASP A 180 21.84 -4.32 -10.92
CA ASP A 180 21.41 -3.38 -9.89
C ASP A 180 20.04 -3.76 -9.35
N GLN A 181 19.10 -4.13 -10.24
CA GLN A 181 17.76 -4.56 -9.88
C GLN A 181 17.80 -5.83 -9.01
N ASP A 182 18.61 -6.81 -9.36
CA ASP A 182 18.72 -8.06 -8.62
C ASP A 182 19.40 -7.85 -7.26
N ARG A 183 20.44 -6.98 -7.16
CA ARG A 183 21.03 -6.59 -5.87
C ARG A 183 20.02 -5.88 -4.97
N PHE A 184 19.24 -4.97 -5.51
CA PHE A 184 18.20 -4.27 -4.77
C PHE A 184 17.14 -5.26 -4.24
N ALA A 185 16.69 -6.19 -5.08
CA ALA A 185 15.71 -7.22 -4.71
C ALA A 185 16.24 -8.16 -3.62
N LEU A 186 17.50 -8.62 -3.74
CA LEU A 186 18.12 -9.43 -2.71
C LEU A 186 18.17 -8.70 -1.37
N ARG A 187 18.56 -7.43 -1.35
CA ARG A 187 18.59 -6.61 -0.14
C ARG A 187 17.21 -6.50 0.49
N SER A 188 16.15 -6.28 -0.31
CA SER A 188 14.78 -6.23 0.18
C SER A 188 14.39 -7.54 0.89
N GLN A 189 14.70 -8.70 0.29
CA GLN A 189 14.44 -10.01 0.89
C GLN A 189 15.22 -10.22 2.19
N GLN A 190 16.51 -9.87 2.23
CA GLN A 190 17.35 -10.00 3.43
C GLN A 190 16.84 -9.14 4.58
N ARG A 191 16.44 -7.89 4.30
CA ARG A 191 15.87 -6.98 5.30
C ARG A 191 14.53 -7.47 5.82
N ALA A 192 13.65 -7.99 4.96
CA ALA A 192 12.38 -8.55 5.37
C ALA A 192 12.56 -9.81 6.24
N ALA A 193 13.49 -10.70 5.88
CA ALA A 193 13.81 -11.87 6.68
C ALA A 193 14.31 -11.47 8.07
N ALA A 194 15.27 -10.56 8.16
CA ALA A 194 15.81 -10.06 9.42
C ALA A 194 14.72 -9.38 10.28
N ALA A 195 13.80 -8.63 9.67
CA ALA A 195 12.69 -8.01 10.35
C ALA A 195 11.69 -9.04 10.91
N GLN A 196 11.38 -10.09 10.14
CA GLN A 196 10.52 -11.19 10.61
C GLN A 196 11.18 -11.99 11.75
N GLU A 197 12.46 -12.36 11.61
CA GLU A 197 13.20 -13.11 12.61
C GLU A 197 13.37 -12.36 13.94
N SER A 198 13.61 -11.04 13.86
CA SER A 198 13.72 -10.18 15.05
C SER A 198 12.37 -9.75 15.63
N GLY A 199 11.24 -10.19 15.08
CA GLY A 199 9.91 -9.87 15.59
C GLY A 199 9.46 -8.42 15.34
N ARG A 200 10.11 -7.69 14.44
CA ARG A 200 9.79 -6.27 14.19
C ARG A 200 8.37 -6.02 13.71
N PHE A 201 7.73 -7.00 13.08
CA PHE A 201 6.35 -6.89 12.61
C PHE A 201 5.30 -7.33 13.64
N THR A 202 5.70 -7.84 14.82
CA THR A 202 4.76 -8.38 15.81
C THR A 202 3.76 -7.32 16.31
N GLU A 203 4.19 -6.07 16.46
CA GLU A 203 3.32 -4.99 16.95
C GLU A 203 2.34 -4.49 15.89
N GLU A 204 2.66 -4.65 14.61
CA GLU A 204 1.86 -4.13 13.49
C GLU A 204 0.98 -5.18 12.83
N ILE A 205 1.15 -6.49 13.10
CA ILE A 205 0.37 -7.56 12.49
C ILE A 205 -0.68 -8.11 13.47
N VAL A 206 -1.94 -8.16 13.00
CA VAL A 206 -3.01 -8.95 13.63
C VAL A 206 -3.20 -10.26 12.88
N PRO A 207 -3.19 -11.42 13.56
CA PRO A 207 -3.47 -12.70 12.91
C PRO A 207 -4.87 -12.75 12.29
N VAL A 208 -4.99 -13.41 11.14
CA VAL A 208 -6.27 -13.64 10.45
C VAL A 208 -6.70 -15.09 10.65
N ALA A 209 -7.92 -15.28 11.15
CA ALA A 209 -8.53 -16.59 11.27
C ALA A 209 -9.14 -17.01 9.92
N VAL A 210 -8.56 -18.00 9.27
CA VAL A 210 -9.01 -18.52 7.97
C VAL A 210 -9.82 -19.79 8.19
N ALA A 211 -11.12 -19.73 7.90
CA ALA A 211 -12.03 -20.86 8.05
C ALA A 211 -11.55 -22.08 7.25
N GLN A 212 -11.58 -23.24 7.87
CA GLN A 212 -11.25 -24.52 7.24
C GLN A 212 -12.53 -25.29 6.92
N LYS A 213 -12.49 -26.16 5.90
CA LYS A 213 -13.63 -27.03 5.58
C LYS A 213 -14.02 -27.93 6.74
N LYS A 214 -13.07 -28.32 7.59
CA LYS A 214 -13.26 -29.12 8.81
C LYS A 214 -12.21 -28.68 9.84
N GLY A 215 -12.61 -28.70 11.12
CA GLY A 215 -11.74 -28.37 12.25
C GLY A 215 -11.67 -26.88 12.56
N ASP A 216 -10.72 -26.47 13.38
CA ASP A 216 -10.50 -25.11 13.83
C ASP A 216 -9.94 -24.23 12.69
N PRO A 217 -10.15 -22.90 12.77
CA PRO A 217 -9.57 -21.97 11.81
C PRO A 217 -8.04 -22.04 11.79
N LEU A 218 -7.46 -21.88 10.60
CA LEU A 218 -6.02 -21.67 10.46
C LEU A 218 -5.71 -20.20 10.79
N TRP A 219 -4.82 -19.98 11.76
CA TRP A 219 -4.34 -18.65 12.10
C TRP A 219 -3.14 -18.26 11.23
N VAL A 220 -3.33 -17.28 10.35
CA VAL A 220 -2.28 -16.70 9.51
C VAL A 220 -1.73 -15.47 10.24
N ALA A 221 -0.48 -15.53 10.69
CA ALA A 221 0.13 -14.50 11.54
C ALA A 221 1.44 -13.92 10.98
N LYS A 222 1.88 -14.36 9.80
CA LYS A 222 3.14 -13.91 9.18
C LYS A 222 2.94 -13.57 7.72
N ASP A 223 3.67 -12.58 7.23
CA ASP A 223 3.74 -12.29 5.81
C ASP A 223 4.25 -13.53 5.06
N GLU A 224 3.50 -13.94 4.03
CA GLU A 224 3.71 -15.18 3.30
C GLU A 224 4.66 -15.00 2.09
N HIS A 225 4.83 -13.76 1.62
CA HIS A 225 5.53 -13.48 0.37
C HIS A 225 7.07 -13.53 0.48
N PRO A 226 7.73 -13.19 1.62
CA PRO A 226 9.18 -13.25 1.75
C PRO A 226 9.75 -14.63 1.43
N ARG A 227 10.87 -14.67 0.70
CA ARG A 227 11.52 -15.90 0.26
C ARG A 227 13.04 -15.80 0.32
N ALA A 228 13.70 -16.88 0.70
CA ALA A 228 15.15 -16.99 0.59
C ALA A 228 15.56 -17.02 -0.90
N THR A 229 16.56 -16.21 -1.25
CA THR A 229 17.10 -16.15 -2.62
C THR A 229 18.59 -15.75 -2.58
N THR A 230 19.26 -15.86 -3.73
CA THR A 230 20.65 -15.43 -3.93
C THR A 230 20.76 -14.68 -5.26
N LEU A 231 21.88 -13.94 -5.47
CA LEU A 231 22.10 -13.26 -6.76
C LEU A 231 22.15 -14.26 -7.92
N GLU A 232 22.76 -15.42 -7.71
CA GLU A 232 22.84 -16.48 -8.74
C GLU A 232 21.46 -17.05 -9.08
N ALA A 233 20.55 -17.13 -8.10
CA ALA A 233 19.18 -17.56 -8.35
C ALA A 233 18.39 -16.49 -9.10
N LEU A 234 18.53 -15.22 -8.72
CA LEU A 234 17.89 -14.09 -9.38
C LEU A 234 18.38 -13.95 -10.82
N ALA A 235 19.69 -14.04 -11.08
CA ALA A 235 20.28 -13.93 -12.41
C ALA A 235 19.75 -14.95 -13.42
N LYS A 236 19.29 -16.13 -12.95
CA LYS A 236 18.71 -17.19 -13.80
C LYS A 236 17.26 -16.91 -14.23
N LEU A 237 16.60 -15.93 -13.60
CA LEU A 237 15.20 -15.61 -13.94
C LEU A 237 15.11 -14.91 -15.29
N LYS A 238 14.11 -15.32 -16.07
CA LYS A 238 13.82 -14.70 -17.38
C LYS A 238 13.06 -13.40 -17.20
N GLY A 239 13.23 -12.48 -18.14
CA GLY A 239 12.40 -11.29 -18.24
C GLY A 239 10.92 -11.63 -18.39
N VAL A 240 10.05 -10.90 -17.69
CA VAL A 240 8.59 -11.16 -17.73
C VAL A 240 7.91 -10.47 -18.91
N VAL A 241 8.53 -9.47 -19.52
CA VAL A 241 8.01 -8.74 -20.70
C VAL A 241 8.59 -9.33 -21.99
N ARG A 242 9.91 -9.50 -22.02
CA ARG A 242 10.65 -10.01 -23.18
C ARG A 242 11.85 -10.84 -22.70
N PRO A 243 12.35 -11.78 -23.51
CA PRO A 243 13.43 -12.68 -23.09
C PRO A 243 14.72 -11.96 -22.63
N ASP A 244 15.06 -10.84 -23.24
CA ASP A 244 16.21 -9.98 -22.95
C ASP A 244 15.88 -8.82 -22.00
N GLY A 245 14.67 -8.83 -21.40
CA GLY A 245 14.22 -7.83 -20.44
C GLY A 245 14.94 -7.92 -19.12
N THR A 246 14.94 -6.80 -18.38
CA THR A 246 15.59 -6.67 -17.07
C THR A 246 14.66 -6.94 -15.90
N VAL A 247 13.34 -6.74 -16.09
CA VAL A 247 12.30 -6.96 -15.09
C VAL A 247 11.93 -8.44 -15.01
N THR A 248 12.03 -9.02 -13.83
CA THR A 248 11.76 -10.44 -13.59
C THR A 248 10.82 -10.63 -12.41
N ALA A 249 10.31 -11.84 -12.22
CA ALA A 249 9.54 -12.19 -11.02
C ALA A 249 10.35 -12.09 -9.71
N GLY A 250 11.67 -11.99 -9.80
CA GLY A 250 12.57 -11.85 -8.65
C GLY A 250 12.79 -10.40 -8.19
N ASN A 251 12.66 -9.43 -9.11
CA ASN A 251 12.91 -8.02 -8.86
C ASN A 251 11.67 -7.12 -9.05
N ALA A 252 10.49 -7.75 -9.03
CA ALA A 252 9.18 -7.12 -9.02
C ALA A 252 8.41 -7.50 -7.75
N SER A 253 7.48 -6.64 -7.32
CA SER A 253 6.52 -6.99 -6.26
C SER A 253 5.55 -8.08 -6.72
N GLY A 254 4.95 -8.78 -5.77
CA GLY A 254 3.94 -9.79 -6.03
C GLY A 254 2.54 -9.24 -6.21
N VAL A 255 1.65 -10.15 -6.60
CA VAL A 255 0.19 -10.01 -6.52
C VAL A 255 -0.23 -10.56 -5.17
N ASN A 256 -0.90 -9.77 -4.34
CA ASN A 256 -1.03 -10.05 -2.91
C ASN A 256 -2.40 -9.67 -2.35
N ASP A 257 -2.69 -10.23 -1.17
CA ASP A 257 -3.89 -9.96 -0.37
C ASP A 257 -3.48 -9.33 0.95
N GLY A 258 -4.22 -8.31 1.42
CA GLY A 258 -3.94 -7.70 2.71
C GLY A 258 -4.82 -6.48 3.02
N ALA A 259 -4.88 -6.13 4.29
CA ALA A 259 -5.58 -4.94 4.79
C ALA A 259 -4.79 -4.25 5.90
N CYS A 260 -5.01 -2.95 6.04
CA CYS A 260 -4.38 -2.12 7.07
C CYS A 260 -5.35 -1.04 7.53
N ALA A 261 -5.37 -0.72 8.83
CA ALA A 261 -6.16 0.35 9.41
C ALA A 261 -5.35 1.15 10.43
N LEU A 262 -5.58 2.45 10.44
CA LEU A 262 -4.96 3.40 11.35
C LEU A 262 -6.05 4.25 12.02
N LEU A 263 -5.92 4.47 13.33
CA LEU A 263 -6.77 5.35 14.12
C LEU A 263 -6.14 6.75 14.16
N LEU A 264 -6.86 7.73 13.64
CA LEU A 264 -6.43 9.12 13.56
C LEU A 264 -7.28 10.00 14.48
N ALA A 265 -6.64 10.92 15.19
CA ALA A 265 -7.31 11.87 16.07
C ALA A 265 -6.67 13.26 16.01
N ASN A 266 -7.45 14.31 16.34
CA ASN A 266 -6.87 15.57 16.78
C ASN A 266 -6.40 15.47 18.24
N GLU A 267 -5.70 16.48 18.74
CA GLU A 267 -5.13 16.50 20.09
C GLU A 267 -6.21 16.36 21.19
N ARG A 268 -7.34 17.04 21.01
CA ARG A 268 -8.47 17.02 21.94
C ARG A 268 -9.13 15.64 22.03
N SER A 269 -9.38 14.99 20.91
CA SER A 269 -9.97 13.64 20.88
C SER A 269 -8.98 12.60 21.38
N ALA A 270 -7.69 12.73 21.08
CA ALA A 270 -6.67 11.86 21.64
C ALA A 270 -6.66 11.94 23.18
N ALA A 271 -6.66 13.15 23.74
CA ALA A 271 -6.72 13.36 25.20
C ALA A 271 -8.03 12.84 25.80
N LYS A 272 -9.18 13.14 25.16
CA LYS A 272 -10.51 12.71 25.63
C LYS A 272 -10.63 11.20 25.79
N PHE A 273 -10.08 10.44 24.85
CA PHE A 273 -10.19 8.99 24.81
C PHE A 273 -8.97 8.25 25.35
N GLY A 274 -8.00 8.98 25.92
CA GLY A 274 -6.77 8.39 26.46
C GLY A 274 -5.88 7.76 25.40
N LEU A 275 -6.00 8.19 24.15
CA LEU A 275 -5.17 7.73 23.04
C LEU A 275 -3.78 8.39 23.12
N ARG A 276 -2.75 7.59 22.83
CA ARG A 276 -1.39 8.11 22.76
C ARG A 276 -1.05 8.47 21.31
N PRO A 277 -0.86 9.76 20.96
CA PRO A 277 -0.30 10.13 19.67
C PRO A 277 1.06 9.47 19.47
N ARG A 278 1.25 8.79 18.32
CA ARG A 278 2.51 8.12 17.97
C ARG A 278 3.26 8.85 16.86
N ALA A 279 2.51 9.36 15.90
CA ALA A 279 3.07 10.17 14.82
C ALA A 279 2.07 11.23 14.36
N ARG A 280 2.58 12.39 13.96
CA ARG A 280 1.82 13.47 13.33
C ARG A 280 1.94 13.36 11.80
N ILE A 281 0.84 13.48 11.09
CA ILE A 281 0.88 13.62 9.64
C ILE A 281 1.21 15.07 9.30
N VAL A 282 2.44 15.30 8.83
CA VAL A 282 2.95 16.65 8.54
C VAL A 282 2.34 17.18 7.25
N ALA A 283 2.52 16.47 6.16
CA ALA A 283 2.05 16.85 4.82
C ALA A 283 1.84 15.64 3.93
N MET A 284 1.02 15.81 2.89
CA MET A 284 0.88 14.87 1.78
C MET A 284 0.85 15.64 0.45
N ALA A 285 1.44 15.06 -0.60
CA ALA A 285 1.38 15.59 -1.94
C ALA A 285 1.27 14.49 -2.99
N THR A 286 0.68 14.84 -4.12
CA THR A 286 0.58 13.99 -5.32
C THR A 286 1.16 14.70 -6.52
N ALA A 287 1.63 13.95 -7.51
CA ALA A 287 2.13 14.44 -8.77
C ALA A 287 1.70 13.52 -9.92
N GLY A 288 1.56 14.05 -11.11
CA GLY A 288 1.34 13.31 -12.34
C GLY A 288 2.66 13.15 -13.11
N VAL A 289 2.76 12.06 -13.87
CA VAL A 289 3.88 11.74 -14.78
C VAL A 289 3.34 10.99 -15.99
N ALA A 290 4.11 10.90 -17.07
CA ALA A 290 3.69 10.14 -18.25
C ALA A 290 3.36 8.67 -17.87
N PRO A 291 2.19 8.13 -18.28
CA PRO A 291 1.73 6.80 -17.91
C PRO A 291 2.75 5.68 -18.19
N ARG A 292 3.47 5.76 -19.31
CA ARG A 292 4.46 4.75 -19.71
C ARG A 292 5.68 4.65 -18.79
N ILE A 293 5.93 5.68 -17.97
CA ILE A 293 7.00 5.71 -16.95
C ILE A 293 6.42 6.02 -15.57
N MET A 294 5.25 5.49 -15.27
CA MET A 294 4.53 5.73 -14.00
C MET A 294 5.41 5.52 -12.77
N GLY A 295 6.38 4.62 -12.87
CA GLY A 295 7.28 4.27 -11.77
C GLY A 295 8.05 5.45 -11.16
N VAL A 296 8.29 6.52 -11.93
CA VAL A 296 9.02 7.71 -11.45
C VAL A 296 8.14 8.81 -10.87
N GLY A 297 6.83 8.60 -10.81
CA GLY A 297 5.88 9.53 -10.15
C GLY A 297 6.27 9.98 -8.74
N PRO A 298 6.89 9.14 -7.89
CA PRO A 298 7.40 9.53 -6.58
C PRO A 298 8.37 10.71 -6.58
N ILE A 299 9.17 10.91 -7.62
CA ILE A 299 10.21 11.95 -7.68
C ILE A 299 9.57 13.33 -7.42
N ASP A 300 8.55 13.68 -8.20
CA ASP A 300 7.90 14.98 -8.07
C ASP A 300 6.95 15.06 -6.87
N ALA A 301 6.32 13.93 -6.50
CA ALA A 301 5.52 13.88 -5.29
C ALA A 301 6.36 14.14 -4.03
N VAL A 302 7.56 13.56 -3.93
CA VAL A 302 8.51 13.77 -2.82
C VAL A 302 9.01 15.21 -2.79
N ARG A 303 9.49 15.74 -3.93
CA ARG A 303 9.92 17.14 -4.01
C ARG A 303 8.82 18.10 -3.56
N LYS A 304 7.58 17.81 -3.95
CA LYS A 304 6.42 18.64 -3.59
C LYS A 304 6.08 18.50 -2.10
N VAL A 305 6.04 17.30 -1.54
CA VAL A 305 5.69 17.11 -0.13
C VAL A 305 6.73 17.71 0.82
N LEU A 306 8.01 17.55 0.51
CA LEU A 306 9.11 18.15 1.30
C LEU A 306 9.01 19.67 1.30
N ARG A 307 8.75 20.31 0.16
CA ARG A 307 8.53 21.75 0.07
C ARG A 307 7.33 22.20 0.90
N VAL A 308 6.20 21.47 0.84
CA VAL A 308 5.00 21.78 1.63
C VAL A 308 5.26 21.61 3.13
N ALA A 309 6.06 20.62 3.50
CA ALA A 309 6.44 20.38 4.88
C ALA A 309 7.51 21.36 5.41
N GLY A 310 8.22 22.08 4.53
CA GLY A 310 9.38 22.90 4.89
C GLY A 310 10.57 22.05 5.37
N LEU A 311 10.72 20.84 4.83
CA LEU A 311 11.73 19.87 5.22
C LEU A 311 12.61 19.48 4.02
N THR A 312 13.76 18.87 4.31
CA THR A 312 14.67 18.30 3.30
C THR A 312 14.73 16.79 3.41
N LEU A 313 15.27 16.12 2.40
CA LEU A 313 15.37 14.66 2.37
C LEU A 313 16.39 14.13 3.40
N GLU A 314 17.42 14.93 3.70
CA GLU A 314 18.45 14.60 4.69
C GLU A 314 17.88 14.55 6.12
N GLN A 315 16.76 15.24 6.38
CA GLN A 315 16.09 15.22 7.67
C GLN A 315 15.22 13.97 7.88
N MET A 316 15.06 13.13 6.85
CA MET A 316 14.28 11.90 6.97
C MET A 316 15.13 10.80 7.61
N ASP A 317 14.67 10.25 8.72
CA ASP A 317 15.29 9.12 9.43
C ASP A 317 14.84 7.77 8.86
N VAL A 318 13.65 7.74 8.24
CA VAL A 318 13.05 6.56 7.60
C VAL A 318 12.46 6.95 6.25
N ILE A 319 12.72 6.14 5.24
CA ILE A 319 12.15 6.30 3.89
C ILE A 319 11.48 4.98 3.51
N GLU A 320 10.17 4.95 3.49
CA GLU A 320 9.37 3.85 2.96
C GLU A 320 8.97 4.17 1.52
N LEU A 321 9.72 3.65 0.56
CA LEU A 321 9.42 3.71 -0.87
C LEU A 321 8.84 2.37 -1.31
N ASN A 322 7.60 2.35 -1.78
CA ASN A 322 7.01 1.12 -2.29
C ASN A 322 7.80 0.57 -3.48
N GLU A 323 8.26 -0.66 -3.36
CA GLU A 323 9.04 -1.37 -4.37
C GLU A 323 8.12 -2.12 -5.35
N ALA A 324 7.38 -1.38 -6.18
CA ALA A 324 6.59 -2.04 -7.23
C ALA A 324 7.50 -2.84 -8.16
N PHE A 325 8.65 -2.26 -8.49
CA PHE A 325 9.75 -2.87 -9.24
C PHE A 325 11.08 -2.31 -8.75
N ALA A 326 12.13 -3.12 -8.76
CA ALA A 326 13.48 -2.66 -8.41
C ALA A 326 13.96 -1.54 -9.36
N ALA A 327 13.68 -1.65 -10.66
CA ALA A 327 13.99 -0.61 -11.66
C ALA A 327 13.41 0.74 -11.26
N GLN A 328 12.14 0.76 -10.85
CA GLN A 328 11.43 1.97 -10.43
C GLN A 328 12.01 2.52 -9.12
N ALA A 329 12.27 1.66 -8.14
CA ALA A 329 12.78 2.10 -6.83
C ALA A 329 14.19 2.72 -6.96
N LEU A 330 15.06 2.10 -7.75
CA LEU A 330 16.39 2.62 -8.07
C LEU A 330 16.36 3.95 -8.83
N ALA A 331 15.48 4.04 -9.86
CA ALA A 331 15.34 5.28 -10.62
C ALA A 331 14.90 6.45 -9.73
N VAL A 332 13.92 6.21 -8.84
CA VAL A 332 13.44 7.21 -7.87
C VAL A 332 14.55 7.57 -6.87
N GLY A 333 15.20 6.58 -6.27
CA GLY A 333 16.27 6.79 -5.30
C GLY A 333 17.41 7.65 -5.88
N ARG A 334 17.94 7.24 -7.01
CA ARG A 334 19.05 7.95 -7.70
C ARG A 334 18.65 9.38 -8.11
N ALA A 335 17.42 9.59 -8.61
CA ALA A 335 16.94 10.93 -8.99
C ALA A 335 16.69 11.87 -7.79
N LEU A 336 16.50 11.31 -6.60
CA LEU A 336 16.37 12.06 -5.34
C LEU A 336 17.70 12.18 -4.57
N GLY A 337 18.77 11.56 -5.04
CA GLY A 337 20.08 11.56 -4.36
C GLY A 337 20.17 10.55 -3.21
N ILE A 338 19.28 9.55 -3.17
CA ILE A 338 19.35 8.44 -2.20
C ILE A 338 20.29 7.37 -2.77
N SER A 339 21.29 6.98 -1.99
CA SER A 339 22.19 5.89 -2.37
C SER A 339 21.43 4.56 -2.48
N ASP A 340 21.85 3.69 -3.40
CA ASP A 340 21.24 2.36 -3.57
C ASP A 340 21.31 1.51 -2.30
N ASP A 341 22.28 1.76 -1.43
CA ASP A 341 22.51 1.05 -0.17
C ASP A 341 22.07 1.84 1.08
N ASP A 342 21.40 3.00 0.92
CA ASP A 342 20.95 3.82 2.04
C ASP A 342 20.16 2.98 3.07
N GLU A 343 20.61 3.01 4.32
CA GLU A 343 20.01 2.22 5.40
C GLU A 343 18.64 2.74 5.82
N ARG A 344 18.34 4.01 5.54
CA ARG A 344 17.03 4.63 5.81
C ARG A 344 15.95 4.14 4.86
N LEU A 345 16.34 3.67 3.65
CA LEU A 345 15.44 3.21 2.59
C LEU A 345 14.96 1.79 2.87
N ASN A 346 13.66 1.61 3.16
CA ASN A 346 13.00 0.34 3.43
C ASN A 346 13.80 -0.54 4.42
N PRO A 347 14.03 -0.06 5.66
CA PRO A 347 14.91 -0.74 6.62
C PRO A 347 14.42 -2.14 7.03
N ASN A 348 13.13 -2.41 6.83
CA ASN A 348 12.50 -3.70 7.13
C ASN A 348 12.13 -4.51 5.87
N GLY A 349 12.72 -4.18 4.72
CA GLY A 349 12.33 -4.71 3.42
C GLY A 349 11.10 -3.99 2.86
N GLY A 350 10.89 -4.09 1.54
CA GLY A 350 9.78 -3.44 0.85
C GLY A 350 8.91 -4.45 0.08
N ALA A 351 8.13 -3.95 -0.88
CA ALA A 351 7.09 -4.72 -1.55
C ALA A 351 7.61 -5.90 -2.40
N ILE A 352 8.86 -5.88 -2.86
CA ILE A 352 9.48 -7.03 -3.54
C ILE A 352 9.53 -8.24 -2.60
N ALA A 353 9.82 -8.01 -1.32
CA ALA A 353 9.87 -9.05 -0.32
C ALA A 353 8.53 -9.28 0.38
N LEU A 354 7.84 -8.21 0.80
CA LEU A 354 6.63 -8.29 1.62
C LEU A 354 5.35 -8.48 0.80
N GLY A 355 5.33 -8.01 -0.46
CA GLY A 355 4.16 -8.01 -1.31
C GLY A 355 3.50 -6.63 -1.46
N HIS A 356 2.55 -6.54 -2.41
CA HIS A 356 1.91 -5.29 -2.81
C HIS A 356 0.39 -5.42 -2.98
N PRO A 357 -0.38 -5.64 -1.89
CA PRO A 357 -1.84 -5.53 -1.95
C PRO A 357 -2.21 -4.06 -2.17
N LEU A 358 -2.62 -3.70 -3.41
CA LEU A 358 -2.65 -2.32 -3.94
C LEU A 358 -3.26 -1.31 -2.97
N GLY A 359 -4.54 -1.49 -2.62
CA GLY A 359 -5.27 -0.56 -1.76
C GLY A 359 -4.77 -0.46 -0.33
N ALA A 360 -4.14 -1.52 0.19
CA ALA A 360 -3.59 -1.57 1.56
C ALA A 360 -2.17 -1.00 1.66
N SER A 361 -1.39 -1.06 0.56
CA SER A 361 0.06 -0.82 0.60
C SER A 361 0.44 0.54 1.14
N GLY A 362 -0.26 1.61 0.75
CA GLY A 362 0.04 2.96 1.23
C GLY A 362 -0.16 3.11 2.75
N ALA A 363 -1.22 2.51 3.29
CA ALA A 363 -1.48 2.47 4.73
C ALA A 363 -0.42 1.63 5.47
N ARG A 364 0.02 0.50 4.87
CA ARG A 364 1.12 -0.31 5.40
C ARG A 364 2.42 0.48 5.48
N LEU A 365 2.79 1.26 4.44
CA LEU A 365 4.00 2.10 4.49
C LEU A 365 3.99 3.03 5.71
N ALA A 366 2.87 3.74 5.93
CA ALA A 366 2.74 4.64 7.06
C ALA A 366 2.79 3.92 8.43
N THR A 367 2.17 2.74 8.51
CA THR A 367 2.20 1.89 9.70
C THR A 367 3.61 1.45 10.03
N THR A 368 4.32 0.84 9.07
CA THR A 368 5.70 0.37 9.26
C THR A 368 6.65 1.51 9.58
N ALA A 369 6.52 2.67 8.89
CA ALA A 369 7.32 3.87 9.15
C ALA A 369 7.12 4.41 10.57
N MET A 370 5.88 4.49 11.05
CA MET A 370 5.55 4.92 12.40
C MET A 370 6.21 4.02 13.47
N TYR A 371 6.09 2.71 13.34
CA TYR A 371 6.72 1.76 14.26
C TYR A 371 8.25 1.81 14.16
N GLN A 372 8.80 2.00 12.97
CA GLN A 372 10.25 2.13 12.80
C GLN A 372 10.79 3.40 13.47
N LEU A 373 10.12 4.56 13.32
CA LEU A 373 10.50 5.79 14.01
C LEU A 373 10.47 5.61 15.54
N ALA A 374 9.42 4.96 16.06
CA ALA A 374 9.31 4.70 17.50
C ALA A 374 10.47 3.83 18.02
N ARG A 375 10.87 2.82 17.23
CA ARG A 375 11.93 1.88 17.61
C ARG A 375 13.33 2.49 17.55
N THR A 376 13.59 3.33 16.55
CA THR A 376 14.92 3.94 16.35
C THR A 376 15.11 5.27 17.08
N GLY A 377 14.03 5.86 17.57
CA GLY A 377 14.06 7.22 18.10
C GLY A 377 14.12 8.31 17.03
N GLY A 378 14.03 7.94 15.74
CA GLY A 378 14.00 8.86 14.61
C GLY A 378 12.83 9.84 14.68
N ARG A 379 12.94 10.98 14.02
CA ARG A 379 11.92 12.04 14.07
C ARG A 379 11.00 12.02 12.85
N TYR A 380 11.55 11.99 11.65
CA TYR A 380 10.78 12.12 10.42
C TYR A 380 10.82 10.86 9.55
N ALA A 381 9.69 10.51 8.97
CA ALA A 381 9.60 9.48 7.94
C ALA A 381 8.92 10.02 6.68
N LEU A 382 9.44 9.58 5.53
CA LEU A 382 8.86 9.78 4.21
C LEU A 382 8.25 8.47 3.73
N CYS A 383 6.96 8.46 3.42
CA CYS A 383 6.27 7.35 2.77
C CYS A 383 5.91 7.77 1.34
N THR A 384 6.32 7.01 0.32
CA THR A 384 6.05 7.36 -1.07
C THR A 384 5.86 6.14 -1.95
N MET A 385 5.10 6.30 -3.02
CA MET A 385 4.85 5.22 -3.99
C MET A 385 4.46 5.74 -5.35
N CYS A 386 4.80 4.95 -6.38
CA CYS A 386 4.30 5.11 -7.73
C CYS A 386 2.86 4.59 -7.84
N ILE A 387 2.16 5.06 -8.84
CA ILE A 387 0.75 4.76 -9.06
C ILE A 387 0.54 4.53 -10.55
N GLY A 388 -0.13 3.45 -10.89
CA GLY A 388 -0.51 3.17 -12.28
C GLY A 388 -1.19 4.34 -12.97
N VAL A 389 -1.14 4.35 -14.29
CA VAL A 389 -1.64 5.47 -15.13
C VAL A 389 -0.88 6.79 -14.91
N GLY A 390 0.32 6.73 -14.33
CA GLY A 390 1.24 7.87 -14.29
C GLY A 390 1.01 8.88 -13.16
N GLN A 391 1.06 8.42 -11.91
CA GLN A 391 1.04 9.31 -10.75
C GLN A 391 2.08 8.89 -9.69
N GLY A 392 2.34 9.77 -8.74
CA GLY A 392 3.04 9.52 -7.50
C GLY A 392 2.35 10.16 -6.32
N ILE A 393 2.55 9.61 -5.14
CA ILE A 393 2.07 10.15 -3.87
C ILE A 393 3.17 10.06 -2.82
N ALA A 394 3.26 11.08 -1.97
CA ALA A 394 4.19 11.11 -0.85
C ALA A 394 3.56 11.73 0.39
N LEU A 395 3.90 11.22 1.55
CA LEU A 395 3.42 11.65 2.86
C LEU A 395 4.58 11.71 3.83
N VAL A 396 4.64 12.76 4.65
CA VAL A 396 5.64 12.92 5.71
C VAL A 396 4.99 12.73 7.06
N LEU A 397 5.61 11.88 7.89
CA LEU A 397 5.27 11.65 9.29
C LEU A 397 6.33 12.28 10.19
N GLU A 398 5.92 12.75 11.36
CA GLU A 398 6.79 13.15 12.45
C GLU A 398 6.42 12.36 13.70
N ARG A 399 7.39 11.68 14.32
CA ARG A 399 7.21 11.03 15.64
C ARG A 399 6.95 12.08 16.72
N VAL A 400 6.02 11.80 17.60
CA VAL A 400 5.65 12.64 18.74
C VAL A 400 5.86 11.92 20.07
#